data_c401a8ed45490e60195f69e6bf85ec78
#
_entry.id   c401a8ed45490e60195f69e6bf85ec78
#
_cell.length_a   1.000
_cell.length_b   1.000
_cell.length_c   1.000
_cell.angle_alpha   90.00
_cell.angle_beta   90.00
_cell.angle_gamma   90.00
#
_symmetry.space_group_name_H-M   'P 1'
#
loop_
_entity.id
_entity.type
_entity.pdbx_description
1 polymer ?
#
loop_
_entity_poly.entity_id
_entity_poly.type
_entity_poly.pdbx_seq_one_letter_code
_entity_poly.pdbx_strand_id
1 'polypeptide(L)'
;DVSHEYVMHKASIALANGPDFRLMGPLTTMLKAQVPVVSICAVRTGSGKSQTSRKVARTLRKRDFRVVVIRHPMPYGDLAKQACQRFASYEDLDKNDCTIEEREEYEPHIDNDIIVYAGVDYEKILREAEKEADVIVWDGGNNDISFYKPDLNIVVADPHRAGHEVTYHPGETNLRMAD
;
A
#
# COMPACT_ATOMS: atom_id res chain seq x y z
N ASP A 1 3.42 1.43 12.41
CA ASP A 1 2.71 2.54 13.09
C ASP A 1 3.57 3.06 14.23
N VAL A 2 3.79 4.38 14.27
CA VAL A 2 4.48 5.05 15.38
C VAL A 2 3.56 6.11 15.99
N SER A 3 3.59 6.29 17.31
CA SER A 3 2.78 7.32 17.93
C SER A 3 3.28 8.72 17.54
N HIS A 4 2.39 9.71 17.55
CA HIS A 4 2.77 11.10 17.32
C HIS A 4 3.79 11.58 18.37
N GLU A 5 3.67 11.11 19.60
CA GLU A 5 4.65 11.39 20.66
C GLU A 5 6.05 10.90 20.27
N TYR A 6 6.17 9.66 19.75
CA TYR A 6 7.45 9.13 19.28
C TYR A 6 8.05 9.99 18.15
N VAL A 7 7.22 10.41 17.19
CA VAL A 7 7.64 11.28 16.09
C VAL A 7 8.18 12.60 16.62
N MET A 8 7.48 13.22 17.57
CA MET A 8 7.89 14.49 18.15
C MET A 8 9.16 14.38 19.01
N HIS A 9 9.38 13.26 19.70
CA HIS A 9 10.66 13.01 20.38
C HIS A 9 11.82 12.92 19.37
N LYS A 10 11.63 12.26 18.23
CA LYS A 10 12.66 12.20 17.18
C LYS A 10 12.91 13.57 16.56
N ALA A 11 11.86 14.34 16.31
CA ALA A 11 11.98 15.72 15.86
C ALA A 11 12.79 16.57 16.84
N SER A 12 12.50 16.48 18.14
CA SER A 12 13.21 17.23 19.19
C SER A 12 14.70 16.89 19.23
N ILE A 13 15.06 15.62 19.08
CA ILE A 13 16.47 15.18 19.00
C ILE A 13 17.17 15.79 17.79
N ALA A 14 16.51 15.74 16.61
CA ALA A 14 17.08 16.34 15.40
C ALA A 14 17.31 17.86 15.57
N LEU A 15 16.28 18.58 15.99
CA LEU A 15 16.32 20.04 16.19
C LEU A 15 17.37 20.46 17.23
N ALA A 16 17.53 19.72 18.31
CA ALA A 16 18.55 19.98 19.32
C ALA A 16 19.99 19.86 18.80
N ASN A 17 20.18 19.09 17.73
CA ASN A 17 21.49 18.91 17.07
C ASN A 17 21.69 19.82 15.83
N GLY A 18 20.73 20.71 15.53
CA GLY A 18 20.81 21.69 14.47
C GLY A 18 20.06 21.38 13.18
N PRO A 19 19.91 20.12 12.70
CA PRO A 19 19.16 19.84 11.48
C PRO A 19 17.67 20.14 11.59
N ASP A 20 17.05 20.49 10.45
CA ASP A 20 15.59 20.54 10.36
C ASP A 20 15.00 19.12 10.41
N PHE A 21 13.78 19.01 10.95
CA PHE A 21 12.97 17.81 10.89
C PHE A 21 11.77 18.04 9.96
N ARG A 22 11.60 17.16 8.98
CA ARG A 22 10.53 17.30 7.99
C ARG A 22 9.76 16.00 7.80
N LEU A 23 8.44 16.06 7.87
CA LEU A 23 7.53 15.02 7.38
C LEU A 23 7.17 15.34 5.93
N MET A 24 7.27 14.33 5.06
CA MET A 24 6.94 14.48 3.65
C MET A 24 5.43 14.37 3.44
N GLY A 25 4.86 15.36 2.79
CA GLY A 25 3.44 15.37 2.48
C GLY A 25 3.12 14.57 1.20
N PRO A 26 1.90 14.02 1.09
CA PRO A 26 1.50 13.17 -0.03
C PRO A 26 1.58 13.85 -1.40
N LEU A 27 1.29 15.15 -1.48
CA LEU A 27 1.33 15.89 -2.74
C LEU A 27 2.71 15.94 -3.41
N THR A 28 3.78 15.70 -2.65
CA THR A 28 5.17 15.72 -3.14
C THR A 28 5.75 14.33 -3.33
N THR A 29 5.04 13.28 -2.93
CA THR A 29 5.53 11.90 -2.93
C THR A 29 4.70 10.95 -3.79
N MET A 30 3.46 11.29 -4.12
CA MET A 30 2.57 10.46 -4.93
C MET A 30 2.86 10.58 -6.41
N LEU A 31 2.94 9.42 -7.09
CA LEU A 31 2.97 9.32 -8.55
C LEU A 31 1.55 9.38 -9.12
N LYS A 32 1.41 10.01 -10.29
CA LYS A 32 0.14 10.04 -11.01
C LYS A 32 0.05 8.87 -11.97
N ALA A 33 -1.04 8.10 -11.87
CA ALA A 33 -1.39 7.04 -12.80
C ALA A 33 -2.15 7.58 -14.03
N GLN A 34 -2.17 6.78 -15.10
CA GLN A 34 -2.94 7.01 -16.32
C GLN A 34 -4.31 6.31 -16.27
N VAL A 35 -4.48 5.36 -15.38
CA VAL A 35 -5.74 4.65 -15.11
C VAL A 35 -6.23 4.97 -13.69
N PRO A 36 -7.54 4.80 -13.40
CA PRO A 36 -8.06 5.03 -12.06
C PRO A 36 -7.36 4.21 -10.98
N VAL A 37 -7.12 4.82 -9.84
CA VAL A 37 -6.50 4.21 -8.66
C VAL A 37 -7.46 4.24 -7.48
N VAL A 38 -7.72 3.08 -6.90
CA VAL A 38 -8.40 2.95 -5.61
C VAL A 38 -7.34 2.58 -4.57
N SER A 39 -7.10 3.45 -3.59
CA SER A 39 -6.20 3.11 -2.49
C SER A 39 -6.96 2.58 -1.29
N ILE A 40 -6.39 1.55 -0.65
CA ILE A 40 -6.89 0.97 0.58
C ILE A 40 -5.81 1.15 1.64
N CYS A 41 -6.03 2.05 2.55
CA CYS A 41 -5.18 2.32 3.70
C CYS A 41 -5.87 1.95 5.00
N ALA A 42 -5.17 2.02 6.11
CA ALA A 42 -5.74 1.82 7.43
C ALA A 42 -5.16 2.81 8.42
N VAL A 43 -5.94 3.14 9.45
CA VAL A 43 -5.48 4.01 10.55
C VAL A 43 -4.42 3.35 11.43
N ARG A 44 -4.37 2.00 11.41
CA ARG A 44 -3.37 1.20 12.12
C ARG A 44 -3.41 -0.27 11.68
N THR A 45 -2.39 -1.01 12.11
CA THR A 45 -2.32 -2.48 11.94
C THR A 45 -3.51 -3.18 12.60
N GLY A 46 -4.07 -4.17 11.91
CA GLY A 46 -5.17 -5.01 12.42
C GLY A 46 -6.57 -4.40 12.28
N SER A 47 -6.74 -3.31 11.51
CA SER A 47 -8.06 -2.70 11.27
C SER A 47 -8.89 -3.41 10.19
N GLY A 48 -8.36 -4.43 9.50
CA GLY A 48 -9.10 -5.18 8.45
C GLY A 48 -8.81 -4.73 7.02
N LYS A 49 -7.69 -4.04 6.78
CA LYS A 49 -7.30 -3.53 5.47
C LYS A 49 -7.25 -4.63 4.38
N SER A 50 -6.57 -5.76 4.64
CA SER A 50 -6.40 -6.82 3.64
C SER A 50 -7.74 -7.45 3.20
N GLN A 51 -8.71 -7.62 4.12
CA GLN A 51 -10.04 -8.10 3.78
C GLN A 51 -10.80 -7.08 2.92
N THR A 52 -10.68 -5.79 3.24
CA THR A 52 -11.29 -4.71 2.48
C THR A 52 -10.70 -4.63 1.07
N SER A 53 -9.38 -4.66 0.95
CA SER A 53 -8.67 -4.68 -0.32
C SER A 53 -9.10 -5.83 -1.23
N ARG A 54 -9.09 -7.07 -0.68
CA ARG A 54 -9.56 -8.27 -1.40
C ARG A 54 -11.04 -8.15 -1.82
N LYS A 55 -11.89 -7.55 -0.98
CA LYS A 55 -13.31 -7.33 -1.30
C LYS A 55 -13.48 -6.31 -2.44
N VAL A 56 -12.77 -5.20 -2.39
CA VAL A 56 -12.80 -4.16 -3.43
C VAL A 56 -12.32 -4.75 -4.76
N ALA A 57 -11.13 -5.38 -4.77
CA ALA A 57 -10.56 -5.98 -5.97
C ALA A 57 -11.51 -7.01 -6.62
N ARG A 58 -12.09 -7.93 -5.83
CA ARG A 58 -13.10 -8.89 -6.32
C ARG A 58 -14.38 -8.22 -6.81
N THR A 59 -14.80 -7.12 -6.19
CA THR A 59 -16.00 -6.39 -6.62
C THR A 59 -15.79 -5.73 -7.98
N LEU A 60 -14.64 -5.16 -8.21
CA LEU A 60 -14.24 -4.58 -9.50
C LEU A 60 -14.10 -5.68 -10.57
N ARG A 61 -13.44 -6.80 -10.23
CA ARG A 61 -13.28 -7.94 -11.14
C ARG A 61 -14.63 -8.53 -11.58
N LYS A 62 -15.61 -8.62 -10.67
CA LYS A 62 -16.99 -9.06 -10.97
C LYS A 62 -17.77 -8.10 -11.88
N ARG A 63 -17.27 -6.91 -12.10
CA ARG A 63 -17.80 -5.90 -13.03
C ARG A 63 -17.01 -5.84 -14.33
N ASP A 64 -16.26 -6.92 -14.61
CA ASP A 64 -15.46 -7.13 -15.82
C ASP A 64 -14.28 -6.16 -16.01
N PHE A 65 -13.87 -5.42 -14.95
CA PHE A 65 -12.64 -4.65 -14.99
C PHE A 65 -11.42 -5.57 -14.91
N ARG A 66 -10.37 -5.26 -15.68
CA ARG A 66 -9.03 -5.82 -15.48
C ARG A 66 -8.43 -5.12 -14.28
N VAL A 67 -8.35 -5.85 -13.17
CA VAL A 67 -7.85 -5.31 -11.89
C VAL A 67 -6.41 -5.75 -11.70
N VAL A 68 -5.55 -4.80 -11.38
CA VAL A 68 -4.20 -5.06 -10.89
C VAL A 68 -4.10 -4.56 -9.46
N VAL A 69 -3.59 -5.39 -8.56
CA VAL A 69 -3.28 -4.99 -7.18
C VAL A 69 -1.80 -4.66 -7.10
N ILE A 70 -1.46 -3.52 -6.52
CA ILE A 70 -0.07 -3.16 -6.22
C ILE A 70 0.11 -3.14 -4.71
N ARG A 71 1.13 -3.86 -4.24
CA ARG A 71 1.50 -3.90 -2.84
C ARG A 71 2.86 -3.25 -2.61
N HIS A 72 3.06 -2.74 -1.38
CA HIS A 72 4.41 -2.35 -0.97
C HIS A 72 5.30 -3.59 -0.88
N PRO A 73 6.61 -3.46 -1.12
CA PRO A 73 7.53 -4.58 -1.01
C PRO A 73 7.67 -5.04 0.43
N MET A 74 7.84 -6.34 0.63
CA MET A 74 8.38 -6.86 1.87
C MET A 74 9.91 -6.89 1.73
N PRO A 75 10.69 -6.36 2.70
CA PRO A 75 12.13 -6.18 2.55
C PRO A 75 12.90 -7.48 2.81
N TYR A 76 12.46 -8.57 2.23
CA TYR A 76 13.10 -9.88 2.31
C TYR A 76 13.88 -10.15 1.02
N GLY A 77 15.16 -10.52 1.14
CA GLY A 77 15.98 -10.92 0.00
C GLY A 77 16.71 -9.78 -0.71
N ASP A 78 17.01 -9.99 -2.00
CA ASP A 78 17.79 -9.06 -2.83
C ASP A 78 16.87 -7.99 -3.46
N LEU A 79 16.81 -6.82 -2.86
CA LEU A 79 15.97 -5.71 -3.30
C LEU A 79 16.30 -5.24 -4.74
N ALA A 80 17.52 -5.43 -5.23
CA ALA A 80 17.86 -5.08 -6.60
C ALA A 80 17.15 -5.98 -7.62
N LYS A 81 16.94 -7.25 -7.28
CA LYS A 81 16.16 -8.19 -8.08
C LYS A 81 14.65 -7.95 -7.94
N GLN A 82 14.24 -7.36 -6.83
CA GLN A 82 12.84 -7.05 -6.51
C GLN A 82 12.42 -5.64 -6.98
N ALA A 83 13.06 -5.08 -8.01
CA ALA A 83 12.69 -3.75 -8.52
C ALA A 83 11.23 -3.69 -8.96
N CYS A 84 10.77 -4.70 -9.71
CA CYS A 84 9.39 -4.82 -10.17
C CYS A 84 9.09 -6.30 -10.43
N GLN A 85 8.23 -6.87 -9.64
CA GLN A 85 7.81 -8.26 -9.73
C GLN A 85 6.32 -8.33 -10.05
N ARG A 86 5.94 -9.29 -10.92
CA ARG A 86 4.57 -9.54 -11.36
C ARG A 86 4.18 -10.97 -11.00
N PHE A 87 3.02 -11.13 -10.39
CA PHE A 87 2.49 -12.40 -9.94
C PHE A 87 1.08 -12.60 -10.47
N ALA A 88 0.91 -13.53 -11.40
CA ALA A 88 -0.36 -13.92 -11.99
C ALA A 88 -0.69 -15.39 -11.76
N SER A 89 0.27 -16.18 -11.28
CA SER A 89 0.15 -17.61 -11.03
C SER A 89 1.00 -18.02 -9.83
N TYR A 90 0.77 -19.24 -9.35
CA TYR A 90 1.59 -19.84 -8.28
C TYR A 90 3.04 -20.07 -8.73
N GLU A 91 3.25 -20.38 -10.03
CA GLU A 91 4.59 -20.52 -10.60
C GLU A 91 5.39 -19.21 -10.52
N ASP A 92 4.71 -18.04 -10.62
CA ASP A 92 5.38 -16.75 -10.45
C ASP A 92 5.88 -16.57 -9.01
N LEU A 93 5.12 -17.07 -8.02
CA LEU A 93 5.54 -17.04 -6.61
C LEU A 93 6.76 -17.93 -6.38
N ASP A 94 6.77 -19.14 -6.95
CA ASP A 94 7.89 -20.07 -6.84
C ASP A 94 9.15 -19.52 -7.53
N LYS A 95 8.99 -18.97 -8.72
CA LYS A 95 10.08 -18.38 -9.50
C LYS A 95 10.77 -17.19 -8.83
N ASN A 96 10.01 -16.46 -8.01
CA ASN A 96 10.53 -15.30 -7.27
C ASN A 96 10.91 -15.62 -5.82
N ASP A 97 10.93 -16.91 -5.43
CA ASP A 97 11.27 -17.37 -4.08
C ASP A 97 10.45 -16.66 -2.99
N CYS A 98 9.15 -16.44 -3.24
CA CYS A 98 8.28 -15.72 -2.30
C CYS A 98 8.21 -16.42 -0.95
N THR A 99 8.36 -15.63 0.11
CA THR A 99 8.20 -16.09 1.49
C THR A 99 6.76 -16.48 1.80
N ILE A 100 6.53 -17.16 2.92
CA ILE A 100 5.17 -17.54 3.36
C ILE A 100 4.32 -16.28 3.55
N GLU A 101 4.87 -15.23 4.13
CA GLU A 101 4.17 -13.96 4.37
C GLU A 101 3.77 -13.26 3.07
N GLU A 102 4.64 -13.27 2.06
CA GLU A 102 4.32 -12.74 0.73
C GLU A 102 3.22 -13.56 0.06
N ARG A 103 3.28 -14.89 0.16
CA ARG A 103 2.25 -15.78 -0.38
C ARG A 103 0.89 -15.57 0.27
N GLU A 104 0.82 -15.44 1.60
CA GLU A 104 -0.43 -15.13 2.32
C GLU A 104 -1.12 -13.86 1.81
N GLU A 105 -0.34 -12.92 1.31
CA GLU A 105 -0.86 -11.67 0.78
C GLU A 105 -1.17 -11.71 -0.73
N TYR A 106 -0.45 -12.51 -1.51
CA TYR A 106 -0.61 -12.53 -2.98
C TYR A 106 -1.57 -13.62 -3.46
N GLU A 107 -1.52 -14.82 -2.88
CA GLU A 107 -2.34 -15.97 -3.27
C GLU A 107 -3.85 -15.67 -3.29
N PRO A 108 -4.44 -14.95 -2.31
CA PRO A 108 -5.86 -14.62 -2.34
C PRO A 108 -6.30 -13.74 -3.52
N HIS A 109 -5.37 -13.01 -4.13
CA HIS A 109 -5.63 -12.25 -5.35
C HIS A 109 -5.52 -13.14 -6.57
N ILE A 110 -4.47 -13.95 -6.66
CA ILE A 110 -4.23 -14.91 -7.75
C ILE A 110 -5.41 -15.90 -7.87
N ASP A 111 -5.92 -16.41 -6.75
CA ASP A 111 -7.12 -17.28 -6.69
C ASP A 111 -8.39 -16.64 -7.27
N ASN A 112 -8.39 -15.34 -7.47
CA ASN A 112 -9.49 -14.59 -8.05
C ASN A 112 -9.15 -13.98 -9.43
N ASP A 113 -8.15 -14.53 -10.12
CA ASP A 113 -7.65 -14.05 -11.42
C ASP A 113 -7.25 -12.57 -11.39
N ILE A 114 -6.67 -12.12 -10.27
CA ILE A 114 -6.20 -10.74 -10.09
C ILE A 114 -4.68 -10.76 -10.03
N ILE A 115 -4.07 -9.98 -10.91
CA ILE A 115 -2.62 -9.84 -10.99
C ILE A 115 -2.13 -8.97 -9.82
N VAL A 116 -1.02 -9.38 -9.21
CA VAL A 116 -0.35 -8.62 -8.15
C VAL A 116 1.00 -8.12 -8.67
N TYR A 117 1.30 -6.87 -8.39
CA TYR A 117 2.63 -6.31 -8.52
C TYR A 117 3.20 -5.93 -7.15
N ALA A 118 4.47 -6.20 -6.95
CA ALA A 118 5.22 -5.75 -5.78
C ALA A 118 6.67 -5.42 -6.17
N GLY A 119 7.36 -4.67 -5.35
CA GLY A 119 8.75 -4.32 -5.55
C GLY A 119 9.11 -2.94 -5.04
N VAL A 120 10.34 -2.51 -5.30
CA VAL A 120 10.91 -1.28 -4.72
C VAL A 120 10.96 -0.10 -5.69
N ASP A 121 10.77 -0.32 -6.98
CA ASP A 121 10.69 0.74 -7.99
C ASP A 121 9.22 1.05 -8.32
N TYR A 122 8.63 1.96 -7.56
CA TYR A 122 7.20 2.26 -7.63
C TYR A 122 6.78 2.87 -8.96
N GLU A 123 7.66 3.62 -9.63
CA GLU A 123 7.33 4.17 -10.94
C GLU A 123 7.34 3.07 -12.00
N LYS A 124 8.34 2.21 -12.01
CA LYS A 124 8.40 1.07 -12.93
C LYS A 124 7.20 0.15 -12.75
N ILE A 125 6.85 -0.18 -11.50
CA ILE A 125 5.67 -0.99 -11.17
C ILE A 125 4.41 -0.35 -11.75
N LEU A 126 4.21 0.94 -11.53
CA LEU A 126 3.05 1.68 -12.04
C LEU A 126 2.94 1.58 -13.56
N ARG A 127 4.05 1.86 -14.28
CA ARG A 127 4.07 1.84 -15.76
C ARG A 127 3.85 0.44 -16.34
N GLU A 128 4.28 -0.62 -15.65
CA GLU A 128 3.96 -1.99 -16.07
C GLU A 128 2.51 -2.36 -15.77
N ALA A 129 2.00 -2.05 -14.58
CA ALA A 129 0.62 -2.32 -14.19
C ALA A 129 -0.41 -1.62 -15.10
N GLU A 130 -0.16 -0.37 -15.50
CA GLU A 130 -1.02 0.40 -16.40
C GLU A 130 -1.26 -0.25 -17.77
N LYS A 131 -0.34 -1.08 -18.24
CA LYS A 131 -0.45 -1.76 -19.54
C LYS A 131 -1.54 -2.84 -19.56
N GLU A 132 -1.86 -3.40 -18.40
CA GLU A 132 -2.78 -4.52 -18.28
C GLU A 132 -3.96 -4.26 -17.33
N ALA A 133 -4.04 -3.08 -16.71
CA ALA A 133 -5.12 -2.69 -15.81
C ALA A 133 -6.10 -1.72 -16.45
N ASP A 134 -7.39 -1.89 -16.15
CA ASP A 134 -8.41 -0.85 -16.32
C ASP A 134 -8.56 -0.04 -15.02
N VAL A 135 -8.19 -0.66 -13.89
CA VAL A 135 -8.17 -0.02 -12.57
C VAL A 135 -7.07 -0.66 -11.71
N ILE A 136 -6.35 0.18 -10.98
CA ILE A 136 -5.34 -0.26 -10.02
C ILE A 136 -5.91 -0.17 -8.62
N VAL A 137 -5.71 -1.20 -7.82
CA VAL A 137 -5.96 -1.19 -6.37
C VAL A 137 -4.61 -1.11 -5.65
N TRP A 138 -4.36 0.01 -5.00
CA TRP A 138 -3.23 0.14 -4.10
C TRP A 138 -3.58 -0.52 -2.76
N ASP A 139 -2.95 -1.65 -2.47
CA ASP A 139 -3.04 -2.34 -1.19
C ASP A 139 -1.76 -2.08 -0.39
N GLY A 140 -1.67 -0.90 0.19
CA GLY A 140 -0.52 -0.46 0.95
C GLY A 140 -0.36 -1.19 2.28
N GLY A 141 0.79 -0.97 2.91
CA GLY A 141 1.02 -1.34 4.30
C GLY A 141 0.16 -0.55 5.28
N ASN A 142 0.31 -0.84 6.55
CA ASN A 142 -0.39 -0.10 7.59
C ASN A 142 0.37 1.20 7.96
N ASN A 143 1.63 1.31 7.49
CA ASN A 143 2.57 2.36 7.83
C ASN A 143 2.83 3.30 6.67
N ASP A 144 2.04 3.19 5.60
CA ASP A 144 2.25 3.91 4.35
C ASP A 144 1.13 4.90 4.07
N ILE A 145 1.48 6.00 3.45
CA ILE A 145 0.59 6.79 2.61
C ILE A 145 0.67 6.18 1.20
N SER A 146 -0.41 6.20 0.45
CA SER A 146 -0.40 5.68 -0.93
C SER A 146 0.74 6.28 -1.74
N PHE A 147 1.47 5.43 -2.50
CA PHE A 147 2.54 5.88 -3.41
C PHE A 147 1.97 6.46 -4.70
N TYR A 148 0.70 6.18 -4.99
CA TYR A 148 0.00 6.67 -6.17
C TYR A 148 -1.13 7.58 -5.75
N LYS A 149 -1.33 8.66 -6.51
CA LYS A 149 -2.45 9.57 -6.27
C LYS A 149 -3.76 8.82 -6.53
N PRO A 150 -4.58 8.58 -5.52
CA PRO A 150 -5.84 7.87 -5.70
C PRO A 150 -6.92 8.76 -6.30
N ASP A 151 -7.85 8.13 -7.02
CA ASP A 151 -9.13 8.69 -7.43
C ASP A 151 -10.21 8.39 -6.39
N LEU A 152 -10.01 7.34 -5.58
CA LEU A 152 -10.81 6.99 -4.41
C LEU A 152 -9.88 6.47 -3.31
N ASN A 153 -9.91 7.10 -2.15
CA ASN A 153 -9.09 6.73 -0.99
C ASN A 153 -9.94 6.15 0.13
N ILE A 154 -9.93 4.83 0.28
CA ILE A 154 -10.66 4.12 1.34
C ILE A 154 -9.72 3.92 2.53
N VAL A 155 -10.14 4.39 3.71
CA VAL A 155 -9.36 4.22 4.93
C VAL A 155 -10.16 3.42 5.96
N VAL A 156 -9.58 2.30 6.39
CA VAL A 156 -10.23 1.36 7.32
C VAL A 156 -9.89 1.74 8.75
N ALA A 157 -10.93 1.99 9.55
CA ALA A 157 -10.84 2.23 10.99
C ALA A 157 -11.46 1.07 11.77
N ASP A 158 -10.92 0.80 12.96
CA ASP A 158 -11.41 -0.24 13.86
C ASP A 158 -12.31 0.37 14.96
N PRO A 159 -13.62 0.10 14.96
CA PRO A 159 -14.54 0.68 15.94
C PRO A 159 -14.27 0.22 17.38
N HIS A 160 -13.57 -0.91 17.57
CA HIS A 160 -13.19 -1.40 18.90
C HIS A 160 -11.99 -0.67 19.50
N ARG A 161 -11.37 0.24 18.73
CA ARG A 161 -10.18 0.98 19.13
C ARG A 161 -10.35 2.48 18.86
N ALA A 162 -11.49 3.03 19.28
CA ALA A 162 -11.78 4.46 19.15
C ALA A 162 -10.65 5.32 19.74
N GLY A 163 -10.26 6.37 19.02
CA GLY A 163 -9.11 7.23 19.34
C GLY A 163 -7.79 6.82 18.68
N HIS A 164 -7.66 5.56 18.24
CA HIS A 164 -6.44 5.13 17.55
C HIS A 164 -6.29 5.76 16.17
N GLU A 165 -7.38 6.18 15.55
CA GLU A 165 -7.41 6.85 14.25
C GLU A 165 -6.68 8.20 14.23
N VAL A 166 -6.47 8.81 15.40
CA VAL A 166 -5.75 10.08 15.58
C VAL A 166 -4.50 9.96 16.47
N THR A 167 -4.04 8.75 16.71
CA THR A 167 -2.91 8.50 17.63
C THR A 167 -1.60 8.23 16.88
N TYR A 168 -1.67 7.67 15.68
CA TYR A 168 -0.51 7.13 15.00
C TYR A 168 -0.21 7.85 13.68
N HIS A 169 1.10 7.96 13.38
CA HIS A 169 1.59 8.41 12.08
C HIS A 169 1.97 7.18 11.22
N PRO A 170 1.60 7.12 9.93
CA PRO A 170 0.79 8.08 9.16
C PRO A 170 -0.73 7.82 9.19
N GLY A 171 -1.23 6.99 10.12
CA GLY A 171 -2.63 6.60 10.20
C GLY A 171 -3.60 7.79 10.22
N GLU A 172 -3.31 8.83 11.03
CA GLU A 172 -4.13 10.05 11.05
C GLU A 172 -4.07 10.81 9.72
N THR A 173 -2.92 10.83 9.05
CA THR A 173 -2.81 11.43 7.71
C THR A 173 -3.70 10.70 6.71
N ASN A 174 -3.70 9.38 6.73
CA ASN A 174 -4.58 8.56 5.89
C ASN A 174 -6.05 8.86 6.19
N LEU A 175 -6.44 8.92 7.47
CA LEU A 175 -7.82 9.25 7.86
C LEU A 175 -8.28 10.60 7.29
N ARG A 176 -7.43 11.62 7.40
CA ARG A 176 -7.76 12.99 6.93
C ARG A 176 -7.80 13.12 5.41
N MET A 177 -7.24 12.15 4.71
CA MET A 177 -7.24 12.07 3.24
C MET A 177 -8.32 11.13 2.71
N ALA A 178 -9.10 10.47 3.58
CA ALA A 178 -10.17 9.56 3.18
C ALA A 178 -11.31 10.31 2.46
N ASP A 179 -11.88 9.68 1.41
CA ASP A 179 -13.12 10.11 0.72
C ASP A 179 -14.41 9.57 1.47
#